data_279cedb48ce66e5d2da72ac2c73fab5d
#
_entry.id   279cedb48ce66e5d2da72ac2c73fab5d
#
_cell.length_a   1.000
_cell.length_b   1.000
_cell.length_c   1.000
_cell.angle_alpha   90.00
_cell.angle_beta   90.00
_cell.angle_gamma   90.00
#
_symmetry.space_group_name_H-M   'P 1'
#
loop_
_entity.id
_entity.type
_entity.pdbx_description
1 polymer ?
#
loop_
_entity_poly.entity_id
_entity_poly.type
_entity_poly.pdbx_seq_one_letter_code
_entity_poly.pdbx_strand_id
1 'polypeptide(L)'
;MRLPDHVARAYLDLLGIDALPGAVDADALRALQSAHVARVPYETVDIVRGRPPGIAPLASVKRVLAGRGGYCYHLNGAFSALLAWLDVDVTLHISGVQGRGQEAPGLNANHLGLTARTPDGREWLVDVGLGDGPTDPLPLVAGGHEQFGYRYRLRSSEAAPGAWRFDHDSRGSFEGFDLGSEPARIDDFGAMHAFLSTQSGFARTVIAQRRIGRRIEALRGCVYTETTPEVTSVTEITERDAWWDVVVTDFGLGYGDLPADERETLWRQTLERHHTWQAGQTTEGPAGQ
;
A
#
# COMPACT_ATOMS: atom_id res chain seq x y z
N MET A 1 -13.04 -8.83 -15.74
CA MET A 1 -14.11 -7.79 -15.89
C MET A 1 -13.41 -6.47 -16.19
N ARG A 2 -13.70 -5.84 -17.33
CA ARG A 2 -13.08 -4.56 -17.74
C ARG A 2 -13.80 -3.41 -17.04
N LEU A 3 -13.06 -2.36 -16.63
CA LEU A 3 -13.67 -1.15 -16.07
C LEU A 3 -14.58 -0.46 -17.10
N PRO A 4 -15.70 0.16 -16.67
CA PRO A 4 -16.43 1.09 -17.53
C PRO A 4 -15.56 2.30 -17.90
N ASP A 5 -15.63 2.76 -19.13
CA ASP A 5 -14.74 3.83 -19.65
C ASP A 5 -14.77 5.10 -18.80
N HIS A 6 -15.94 5.56 -18.36
CA HIS A 6 -16.06 6.74 -17.53
C HIS A 6 -15.39 6.58 -16.15
N VAL A 7 -15.39 5.35 -15.60
CA VAL A 7 -14.73 5.05 -14.31
C VAL A 7 -13.21 5.05 -14.49
N ALA A 8 -12.71 4.44 -15.57
CA ALA A 8 -11.28 4.40 -15.84
C ALA A 8 -10.71 5.79 -16.15
N ARG A 9 -11.46 6.62 -16.91
CA ARG A 9 -11.09 8.02 -17.19
C ARG A 9 -11.05 8.85 -15.91
N ALA A 10 -12.08 8.76 -15.06
CA ALA A 10 -12.07 9.44 -13.76
C ALA A 10 -10.88 9.00 -12.88
N TYR A 11 -10.44 7.73 -13.00
CA TYR A 11 -9.26 7.26 -12.28
C TYR A 11 -7.97 7.89 -12.85
N LEU A 12 -7.81 7.98 -14.17
CA LEU A 12 -6.69 8.69 -14.80
C LEU A 12 -6.68 10.17 -14.41
N ASP A 13 -7.84 10.84 -14.42
CA ASP A 13 -7.98 12.24 -14.01
C ASP A 13 -7.51 12.44 -12.54
N LEU A 14 -7.92 11.54 -11.63
CA LEU A 14 -7.45 11.55 -10.23
C LEU A 14 -5.92 11.40 -10.16
N LEU A 15 -5.34 10.56 -11.01
CA LEU A 15 -3.90 10.40 -11.11
C LEU A 15 -3.19 11.59 -11.80
N GLY A 16 -3.94 12.52 -12.38
CA GLY A 16 -3.39 13.64 -13.16
C GLY A 16 -2.75 13.19 -14.48
N ILE A 17 -3.29 12.14 -15.10
CA ILE A 17 -2.83 11.59 -16.38
C ILE A 17 -3.86 11.96 -17.45
N ASP A 18 -3.64 13.05 -18.17
CA ASP A 18 -4.58 13.58 -19.15
C ASP A 18 -4.67 12.72 -20.42
N ALA A 19 -3.57 12.15 -20.86
CA ALA A 19 -3.49 11.26 -22.01
C ALA A 19 -2.28 10.34 -21.94
N LEU A 20 -2.47 9.08 -22.36
CA LEU A 20 -1.38 8.15 -22.60
C LEU A 20 -1.12 8.06 -24.11
N PRO A 21 0.10 8.23 -24.58
CA PRO A 21 0.42 8.16 -26.00
C PRO A 21 0.45 6.70 -26.48
N GLY A 22 -0.70 6.17 -26.92
CA GLY A 22 -0.77 4.82 -27.49
C GLY A 22 -0.68 3.70 -26.44
N ALA A 23 0.07 2.64 -26.75
CA ALA A 23 0.28 1.53 -25.83
C ALA A 23 1.12 1.94 -24.60
N VAL A 24 0.82 1.36 -23.46
CA VAL A 24 1.53 1.62 -22.19
C VAL A 24 2.92 0.98 -22.25
N ASP A 25 3.92 1.78 -22.53
CA ASP A 25 5.33 1.40 -22.46
C ASP A 25 5.89 1.55 -21.02
N ALA A 26 7.19 1.36 -20.86
CA ALA A 26 7.85 1.46 -19.56
C ALA A 26 7.73 2.86 -18.92
N ASP A 27 7.76 3.92 -19.71
CA ASP A 27 7.66 5.29 -19.20
C ASP A 27 6.23 5.63 -18.79
N ALA A 28 5.24 5.20 -19.57
CA ALA A 28 3.83 5.31 -19.21
C ALA A 28 3.48 4.48 -17.96
N LEU A 29 4.01 3.25 -17.84
CA LEU A 29 3.83 2.41 -16.67
C LEU A 29 4.44 3.06 -15.41
N ARG A 30 5.63 3.67 -15.55
CA ARG A 30 6.26 4.45 -14.49
C ARG A 30 5.41 5.64 -14.09
N ALA A 31 4.92 6.42 -15.04
CA ALA A 31 4.08 7.58 -14.76
C ALA A 31 2.79 7.18 -14.01
N LEU A 32 2.13 6.10 -14.42
CA LEU A 32 0.94 5.57 -13.77
C LEU A 32 1.20 5.14 -12.33
N GLN A 33 2.24 4.33 -12.08
CA GLN A 33 2.57 3.87 -10.73
C GLN A 33 3.00 5.01 -9.83
N SER A 34 3.92 5.86 -10.27
CA SER A 34 4.41 7.02 -9.50
C SER A 34 3.27 7.96 -9.12
N ALA A 35 2.36 8.23 -10.06
CA ALA A 35 1.20 9.07 -9.80
C ALA A 35 0.25 8.44 -8.77
N HIS A 36 0.03 7.13 -8.86
CA HIS A 36 -0.82 6.40 -7.91
C HIS A 36 -0.24 6.43 -6.50
N VAL A 37 1.03 6.03 -6.36
CA VAL A 37 1.73 5.98 -5.06
C VAL A 37 1.77 7.35 -4.38
N ALA A 38 1.88 8.44 -5.16
CA ALA A 38 1.91 9.79 -4.63
C ALA A 38 0.53 10.36 -4.24
N ARG A 39 -0.56 9.86 -4.84
CA ARG A 39 -1.90 10.46 -4.68
C ARG A 39 -2.88 9.60 -3.89
N VAL A 40 -2.70 8.28 -3.89
CA VAL A 40 -3.63 7.35 -3.25
C VAL A 40 -2.95 6.69 -2.06
N PRO A 41 -3.23 7.12 -0.83
CA PRO A 41 -2.58 6.56 0.36
C PRO A 41 -2.99 5.10 0.60
N TYR A 42 -2.03 4.31 1.10
CA TYR A 42 -2.33 3.09 1.84
C TYR A 42 -3.03 3.48 3.15
N GLU A 43 -4.16 2.84 3.51
CA GLU A 43 -4.86 3.17 4.76
C GLU A 43 -5.76 2.03 5.27
N THR A 44 -6.09 2.10 6.57
CA THR A 44 -6.90 1.08 7.26
C THR A 44 -8.09 1.66 8.03
N VAL A 45 -8.50 2.91 7.76
CA VAL A 45 -9.49 3.64 8.56
C VAL A 45 -10.83 2.88 8.64
N ASP A 46 -11.40 2.44 7.51
CA ASP A 46 -12.67 1.71 7.51
C ASP A 46 -12.56 0.33 8.16
N ILE A 47 -11.38 -0.31 8.09
CA ILE A 47 -11.11 -1.57 8.76
C ILE A 47 -11.15 -1.37 10.29
N VAL A 48 -10.47 -0.35 10.81
CA VAL A 48 -10.47 -0.03 12.25
C VAL A 48 -11.85 0.37 12.75
N ARG A 49 -12.67 0.99 11.88
CA ARG A 49 -14.08 1.32 12.16
C ARG A 49 -15.00 0.08 12.19
N GLY A 50 -14.49 -1.12 11.91
CA GLY A 50 -15.28 -2.35 11.83
C GLY A 50 -16.15 -2.43 10.57
N ARG A 51 -15.81 -1.68 9.52
CA ARG A 51 -16.52 -1.66 8.22
C ARG A 51 -15.56 -2.01 7.08
N PRO A 52 -14.92 -3.19 7.10
CA PRO A 52 -13.93 -3.55 6.10
C PRO A 52 -14.57 -3.56 4.71
N PRO A 53 -13.99 -2.81 3.74
CA PRO A 53 -14.49 -2.82 2.37
C PRO A 53 -14.13 -4.13 1.68
N GLY A 54 -14.99 -4.57 0.73
CA GLY A 54 -14.67 -5.72 -0.11
C GLY A 54 -13.54 -5.43 -1.10
N ILE A 55 -12.84 -6.48 -1.54
CA ILE A 55 -11.64 -6.39 -2.39
C ILE A 55 -11.91 -6.48 -3.90
N ALA A 56 -13.18 -6.53 -4.33
CA ALA A 56 -13.50 -6.56 -5.75
C ALA A 56 -12.89 -5.34 -6.49
N PRO A 57 -12.18 -5.52 -7.62
CA PRO A 57 -11.42 -4.43 -8.26
C PRO A 57 -12.25 -3.19 -8.59
N LEU A 58 -13.47 -3.36 -9.14
CA LEU A 58 -14.35 -2.23 -9.43
C LEU A 58 -14.80 -1.47 -8.15
N ALA A 59 -15.06 -2.21 -7.07
CA ALA A 59 -15.39 -1.59 -5.79
C ALA A 59 -14.18 -0.81 -5.23
N SER A 60 -12.98 -1.36 -5.38
CA SER A 60 -11.72 -0.71 -4.99
C SER A 60 -11.47 0.58 -5.80
N VAL A 61 -11.70 0.56 -7.13
CA VAL A 61 -11.62 1.78 -7.95
C VAL A 61 -12.62 2.84 -7.49
N LYS A 62 -13.87 2.46 -7.25
CA LYS A 62 -14.90 3.40 -6.75
C LYS A 62 -14.52 4.00 -5.39
N ARG A 63 -13.86 3.21 -4.55
CA ARG A 63 -13.33 3.65 -3.26
C ARG A 63 -12.23 4.70 -3.44
N VAL A 64 -11.28 4.45 -4.33
CA VAL A 64 -10.22 5.41 -4.68
C VAL A 64 -10.81 6.71 -5.21
N LEU A 65 -11.80 6.64 -6.12
CA LEU A 65 -12.50 7.81 -6.66
C LEU A 65 -13.30 8.58 -5.61
N ALA A 66 -13.69 7.93 -4.51
CA ALA A 66 -14.33 8.59 -3.37
C ALA A 66 -13.31 9.21 -2.39
N GLY A 67 -12.03 9.35 -2.78
CA GLY A 67 -10.97 9.90 -1.94
C GLY A 67 -10.56 8.97 -0.80
N ARG A 68 -10.79 7.66 -0.92
CA ARG A 68 -10.43 6.67 0.09
C ARG A 68 -9.32 5.77 -0.44
N GLY A 69 -8.36 5.46 0.39
CA GLY A 69 -7.31 4.50 0.07
C GLY A 69 -7.74 3.06 0.34
N GLY A 70 -6.87 2.30 0.93
CA GLY A 70 -7.03 0.91 1.34
C GLY A 70 -5.66 0.25 1.49
N TYR A 71 -5.63 -1.03 1.79
CA TYR A 71 -4.37 -1.77 1.81
C TYR A 71 -4.17 -2.55 0.49
N CYS A 72 -3.14 -3.39 0.41
CA CYS A 72 -2.65 -3.99 -0.84
C CYS A 72 -3.74 -4.54 -1.77
N TYR A 73 -4.74 -5.27 -1.25
CA TYR A 73 -5.81 -5.84 -2.08
C TYR A 73 -6.67 -4.78 -2.78
N HIS A 74 -6.92 -3.65 -2.09
CA HIS A 74 -7.70 -2.56 -2.67
C HIS A 74 -6.86 -1.80 -3.70
N LEU A 75 -5.63 -1.42 -3.33
CA LEU A 75 -4.79 -0.56 -4.16
C LEU A 75 -4.30 -1.32 -5.40
N ASN A 76 -3.69 -2.49 -5.23
CA ASN A 76 -3.23 -3.32 -6.35
C ASN A 76 -4.41 -3.88 -7.16
N GLY A 77 -5.53 -4.21 -6.51
CA GLY A 77 -6.75 -4.61 -7.21
C GLY A 77 -7.33 -3.51 -8.09
N ALA A 78 -7.39 -2.27 -7.59
CA ALA A 78 -7.82 -1.11 -8.39
C ALA A 78 -6.85 -0.82 -9.54
N PHE A 79 -5.56 -0.83 -9.25
CA PHE A 79 -4.52 -0.53 -10.24
C PHE A 79 -4.46 -1.58 -11.36
N SER A 80 -4.56 -2.87 -11.00
CA SER A 80 -4.63 -3.95 -12.00
C SER A 80 -5.82 -3.81 -12.95
N ALA A 81 -6.97 -3.36 -12.43
CA ALA A 81 -8.15 -3.11 -13.24
C ALA A 81 -7.97 -1.92 -14.21
N LEU A 82 -7.25 -0.86 -13.78
CA LEU A 82 -6.88 0.26 -14.64
C LEU A 82 -5.90 -0.20 -15.73
N LEU A 83 -4.83 -0.92 -15.36
CA LEU A 83 -3.85 -1.46 -16.31
C LEU A 83 -4.52 -2.37 -17.34
N ALA A 84 -5.41 -3.26 -16.92
CA ALA A 84 -6.18 -4.13 -17.83
C ALA A 84 -7.13 -3.34 -18.75
N TRP A 85 -7.68 -2.21 -18.29
CA TRP A 85 -8.47 -1.32 -19.16
C TRP A 85 -7.61 -0.62 -20.21
N LEU A 86 -6.36 -0.32 -19.87
CA LEU A 86 -5.34 0.24 -20.77
C LEU A 86 -4.69 -0.82 -21.68
N ASP A 87 -5.25 -2.03 -21.73
CA ASP A 87 -4.76 -3.17 -22.52
C ASP A 87 -3.32 -3.61 -22.14
N VAL A 88 -2.88 -3.35 -20.90
CA VAL A 88 -1.63 -3.90 -20.34
C VAL A 88 -1.83 -5.36 -19.94
N ASP A 89 -0.89 -6.22 -20.31
CA ASP A 89 -0.82 -7.60 -19.82
C ASP A 89 -0.36 -7.58 -18.36
N VAL A 90 -1.33 -7.61 -17.43
CA VAL A 90 -1.11 -7.56 -15.98
C VAL A 90 -1.54 -8.87 -15.33
N THR A 91 -0.70 -9.41 -14.46
CA THR A 91 -0.94 -10.66 -13.73
C THR A 91 -0.93 -10.40 -12.23
N LEU A 92 -1.93 -10.97 -11.53
CA LEU A 92 -2.01 -11.01 -10.07
C LEU A 92 -1.25 -12.22 -9.56
N HIS A 93 -0.55 -12.09 -8.43
CA HIS A 93 0.21 -13.18 -7.81
C HIS A 93 -0.05 -13.27 -6.31
N ILE A 94 -0.15 -14.51 -5.81
CA ILE A 94 -0.09 -14.76 -4.37
C ILE A 94 1.28 -14.32 -3.88
N SER A 95 1.29 -13.49 -2.84
CA SER A 95 2.51 -12.95 -2.25
C SER A 95 2.45 -13.00 -0.73
N GLY A 96 3.61 -12.85 -0.09
CA GLY A 96 3.69 -12.83 1.36
C GLY A 96 4.72 -11.82 1.87
N VAL A 97 4.23 -10.74 2.50
CA VAL A 97 5.05 -9.71 3.12
C VAL A 97 5.61 -10.19 4.46
N GLN A 98 6.91 -10.06 4.61
CA GLN A 98 7.66 -10.32 5.83
C GLN A 98 7.78 -9.03 6.66
N GLY A 99 7.16 -8.99 7.82
CA GLY A 99 7.34 -7.89 8.78
C GLY A 99 8.76 -7.81 9.31
N ARG A 100 9.14 -6.64 9.85
CA ARG A 100 10.46 -6.42 10.47
C ARG A 100 10.69 -7.39 11.62
N GLY A 101 11.84 -8.08 11.59
CA GLY A 101 12.24 -9.05 12.62
C GLY A 101 11.38 -10.31 12.67
N GLN A 102 10.55 -10.55 11.66
CA GLN A 102 9.72 -11.76 11.56
C GLN A 102 10.31 -12.76 10.55
N GLU A 103 9.94 -14.02 10.70
CA GLU A 103 10.25 -15.02 9.67
C GLU A 103 9.48 -14.71 8.37
N ALA A 104 10.06 -15.12 7.23
CA ALA A 104 9.41 -14.99 5.95
C ALA A 104 8.17 -15.89 5.90
N PRO A 105 6.96 -15.35 5.63
CA PRO A 105 5.73 -16.14 5.67
C PRO A 105 5.54 -17.02 4.44
N GLY A 106 6.44 -16.96 3.45
CA GLY A 106 6.28 -17.57 2.15
C GLY A 106 5.11 -16.98 1.38
N LEU A 107 4.45 -17.80 0.56
CA LEU A 107 3.31 -17.39 -0.27
C LEU A 107 1.98 -17.58 0.49
N ASN A 108 1.77 -16.81 1.55
CA ASN A 108 0.62 -16.96 2.44
C ASN A 108 -0.60 -16.07 2.08
N ALA A 109 -0.55 -15.39 0.92
CA ALA A 109 -1.58 -14.49 0.42
C ALA A 109 -1.83 -13.23 1.28
N ASN A 110 -0.95 -12.87 2.24
CA ASN A 110 -1.11 -11.62 3.00
C ASN A 110 -0.79 -10.36 2.18
N HIS A 111 -0.36 -10.55 0.94
CA HIS A 111 -0.14 -9.49 -0.04
C HIS A 111 -0.61 -9.94 -1.43
N LEU A 112 -1.17 -9.00 -2.20
CA LEU A 112 -1.49 -9.17 -3.60
C LEU A 112 -0.40 -8.47 -4.40
N GLY A 113 0.49 -9.23 -5.02
CA GLY A 113 1.52 -8.71 -5.90
C GLY A 113 1.06 -8.62 -7.35
N LEU A 114 1.68 -7.76 -8.15
CA LEU A 114 1.40 -7.62 -9.57
C LEU A 114 2.68 -7.72 -10.39
N THR A 115 2.55 -8.34 -11.57
CA THR A 115 3.49 -8.14 -12.66
C THR A 115 2.78 -7.55 -13.87
N ALA A 116 3.52 -6.79 -14.67
CA ALA A 116 3.01 -6.25 -15.93
C ALA A 116 4.03 -6.49 -17.03
N ARG A 117 3.55 -6.73 -18.26
CA ARG A 117 4.40 -6.86 -19.45
C ARG A 117 4.17 -5.67 -20.38
N THR A 118 5.24 -5.01 -20.75
CA THR A 118 5.24 -3.91 -21.73
C THR A 118 5.30 -4.44 -23.17
N PRO A 119 4.93 -3.63 -24.19
CA PRO A 119 4.90 -4.07 -25.60
C PRO A 119 6.25 -4.56 -26.16
N ASP A 120 7.36 -4.16 -25.55
CA ASP A 120 8.71 -4.64 -25.89
C ASP A 120 9.04 -6.02 -25.27
N GLY A 121 8.07 -6.63 -24.59
CA GLY A 121 8.19 -7.95 -23.99
C GLY A 121 8.84 -7.97 -22.60
N ARG A 122 9.25 -6.84 -22.04
CA ARG A 122 9.82 -6.75 -20.69
C ARG A 122 8.76 -6.95 -19.63
N GLU A 123 9.15 -7.63 -18.56
CA GLU A 123 8.32 -7.83 -17.37
C GLU A 123 8.76 -6.88 -16.24
N TRP A 124 7.76 -6.43 -15.50
CA TRP A 124 7.93 -5.46 -14.42
C TRP A 124 7.23 -5.94 -13.17
N LEU A 125 7.88 -5.81 -12.03
CA LEU A 125 7.19 -5.82 -10.73
C LEU A 125 6.49 -4.47 -10.58
N VAL A 126 5.19 -4.51 -10.42
CA VAL A 126 4.31 -3.34 -10.26
C VAL A 126 3.63 -3.44 -8.91
N ASP A 127 3.76 -2.43 -8.08
CA ASP A 127 3.12 -2.46 -6.76
C ASP A 127 2.81 -1.05 -6.25
N VAL A 128 1.55 -0.80 -5.99
CA VAL A 128 1.04 0.43 -5.39
C VAL A 128 0.43 0.19 -4.00
N GLY A 129 0.51 -1.05 -3.51
CA GLY A 129 -0.15 -1.52 -2.30
C GLY A 129 0.75 -1.66 -1.07
N LEU A 130 1.97 -1.12 -1.09
CA LEU A 130 2.94 -1.25 0.00
C LEU A 130 3.04 -0.01 0.91
N GLY A 131 2.52 1.14 0.45
CA GLY A 131 2.59 2.42 1.16
C GLY A 131 3.96 3.10 1.08
N ASP A 132 5.04 2.41 1.44
CA ASP A 132 6.43 2.89 1.37
C ASP A 132 7.32 2.15 0.37
N GLY A 133 6.71 1.33 -0.48
CA GLY A 133 7.41 0.58 -1.52
C GLY A 133 8.06 1.45 -2.62
N PRO A 134 8.53 0.82 -3.71
CA PRO A 134 9.10 1.53 -4.85
C PRO A 134 8.12 2.54 -5.46
N THR A 135 8.59 3.74 -5.76
CA THR A 135 7.81 4.75 -6.50
C THR A 135 7.55 4.30 -7.93
N ASP A 136 8.59 3.79 -8.60
CA ASP A 136 8.54 3.34 -9.97
C ASP A 136 8.48 1.80 -10.02
N PRO A 137 7.87 1.20 -11.07
CA PRO A 137 7.95 -0.24 -11.27
C PRO A 137 9.40 -0.69 -11.41
N LEU A 138 9.70 -1.91 -10.95
CA LEU A 138 11.03 -2.50 -11.06
C LEU A 138 11.07 -3.49 -12.23
N PRO A 139 12.08 -3.43 -13.11
CA PRO A 139 12.29 -4.51 -14.07
C PRO A 139 12.36 -5.84 -13.32
N LEU A 140 11.62 -6.86 -13.77
CA LEU A 140 11.59 -8.18 -13.11
C LEU A 140 12.84 -8.99 -13.48
N VAL A 141 14.00 -8.47 -13.06
CA VAL A 141 15.32 -9.09 -13.25
C VAL A 141 16.08 -9.07 -11.92
N ALA A 142 16.86 -10.11 -11.67
CA ALA A 142 17.66 -10.19 -10.45
C ALA A 142 18.72 -9.08 -10.40
N GLY A 143 18.82 -8.40 -9.27
CA GLY A 143 19.79 -7.33 -9.08
C GLY A 143 19.34 -6.29 -8.06
N GLY A 144 20.20 -5.30 -7.83
CA GLY A 144 19.92 -4.12 -7.02
C GLY A 144 19.26 -3.03 -7.87
N HIS A 145 18.30 -2.33 -7.26
CA HIS A 145 17.61 -1.20 -7.85
C HIS A 145 17.67 -0.02 -6.88
N GLU A 146 17.91 1.17 -7.40
CA GLU A 146 17.91 2.38 -6.57
C GLU A 146 16.91 3.39 -7.13
N GLN A 147 16.06 3.93 -6.25
CA GLN A 147 15.09 4.98 -6.60
C GLN A 147 15.07 6.02 -5.49
N PHE A 148 15.32 7.28 -5.82
CA PHE A 148 15.24 8.41 -4.90
C PHE A 148 16.08 8.24 -3.60
N GLY A 149 17.22 7.51 -3.68
CA GLY A 149 18.11 7.24 -2.55
C GLY A 149 17.68 6.07 -1.65
N TYR A 150 16.67 5.30 -2.06
CA TYR A 150 16.28 4.02 -1.45
C TYR A 150 16.78 2.86 -2.29
N ARG A 151 17.16 1.75 -1.64
CA ARG A 151 17.73 0.57 -2.28
C ARG A 151 16.81 -0.61 -2.15
N TYR A 152 16.54 -1.25 -3.25
CA TYR A 152 15.74 -2.47 -3.37
C TYR A 152 16.55 -3.56 -4.03
N ARG A 153 16.14 -4.81 -3.83
CA ARG A 153 16.76 -5.93 -4.53
C ARG A 153 15.70 -6.92 -4.97
N LEU A 154 15.83 -7.42 -6.20
CA LEU A 154 15.09 -8.57 -6.69
C LEU A 154 16.04 -9.76 -6.81
N ARG A 155 15.57 -10.93 -6.41
CA ARG A 155 16.29 -12.21 -6.51
C ARG A 155 15.29 -13.37 -6.57
N SER A 156 15.77 -14.56 -6.90
CA SER A 156 14.95 -15.77 -6.78
C SER A 156 14.52 -15.97 -5.32
N SER A 157 13.26 -16.37 -5.13
CA SER A 157 12.73 -16.74 -3.82
C SER A 157 12.89 -18.24 -3.58
N GLU A 158 13.03 -18.61 -2.32
CA GLU A 158 13.02 -20.02 -1.87
C GLU A 158 11.59 -20.51 -1.55
N ALA A 159 10.58 -19.61 -1.58
CA ALA A 159 9.21 -19.94 -1.23
C ALA A 159 8.53 -20.90 -2.23
N ALA A 160 8.88 -20.81 -3.50
CA ALA A 160 8.42 -21.72 -4.56
C ALA A 160 9.32 -21.63 -5.81
N PRO A 161 9.34 -22.67 -6.66
CA PRO A 161 10.01 -22.60 -7.96
C PRO A 161 9.49 -21.43 -8.81
N GLY A 162 10.41 -20.65 -9.39
CA GLY A 162 10.08 -19.50 -10.23
C GLY A 162 9.58 -18.27 -9.50
N ALA A 163 9.41 -18.34 -8.17
CA ALA A 163 9.02 -17.19 -7.35
C ALA A 163 10.16 -16.16 -7.22
N TRP A 164 9.79 -14.91 -7.02
CA TRP A 164 10.70 -13.80 -6.80
C TRP A 164 10.70 -13.36 -5.34
N ARG A 165 11.83 -12.88 -4.87
CA ARG A 165 11.97 -12.18 -3.59
C ARG A 165 12.30 -10.72 -3.86
N PHE A 166 11.45 -9.83 -3.34
CA PHE A 166 11.74 -8.42 -3.21
C PHE A 166 12.29 -8.15 -1.81
N ASP A 167 13.50 -7.62 -1.70
CA ASP A 167 14.08 -7.13 -0.45
C ASP A 167 13.94 -5.62 -0.41
N HIS A 168 13.35 -5.09 0.67
CA HIS A 168 13.08 -3.68 0.86
C HIS A 168 14.31 -2.93 1.38
N ASP A 169 14.31 -1.60 1.24
CA ASP A 169 15.28 -0.73 1.89
C ASP A 169 15.22 -0.91 3.42
N SER A 170 16.38 -0.84 4.07
CA SER A 170 16.47 -1.03 5.52
C SER A 170 15.69 -0.01 6.36
N ARG A 171 15.30 1.12 5.78
CA ARG A 171 14.45 2.17 6.40
C ARG A 171 12.95 1.95 6.20
N GLY A 172 12.56 0.98 5.34
CA GLY A 172 11.16 0.69 5.07
C GLY A 172 10.44 0.02 6.23
N SER A 173 9.13 -0.07 6.18
CA SER A 173 8.26 -0.60 7.25
C SER A 173 8.26 -2.13 7.36
N PHE A 174 8.81 -2.85 6.37
CA PHE A 174 8.87 -4.31 6.29
C PHE A 174 10.20 -4.77 5.69
N GLU A 175 10.53 -6.07 5.80
CA GLU A 175 11.80 -6.60 5.28
C GLU A 175 11.77 -6.81 3.76
N GLY A 176 10.65 -7.28 3.24
CA GLY A 176 10.46 -7.64 1.85
C GLY A 176 9.24 -8.52 1.66
N PHE A 177 9.07 -9.07 0.47
CA PHE A 177 7.99 -10.02 0.20
C PHE A 177 8.40 -11.06 -0.84
N ASP A 178 7.76 -12.23 -0.77
CA ASP A 178 7.86 -13.26 -1.78
C ASP A 178 6.68 -13.12 -2.76
N LEU A 179 6.97 -13.15 -4.07
CA LEU A 179 6.01 -13.08 -5.16
C LEU A 179 5.95 -14.44 -5.86
N GLY A 180 4.79 -15.08 -5.86
CA GLY A 180 4.59 -16.35 -6.56
C GLY A 180 4.70 -16.21 -8.08
N SER A 181 5.04 -17.30 -8.76
CA SER A 181 5.12 -17.34 -10.23
C SER A 181 3.74 -17.59 -10.88
N GLU A 182 2.84 -18.28 -10.20
CA GLU A 182 1.55 -18.67 -10.75
C GLU A 182 0.56 -17.49 -10.75
N PRO A 183 -0.25 -17.35 -11.81
CA PRO A 183 -1.34 -16.38 -11.83
C PRO A 183 -2.38 -16.65 -10.75
N ALA A 184 -2.79 -15.60 -10.04
CA ALA A 184 -3.84 -15.65 -9.03
C ALA A 184 -5.10 -14.90 -9.47
N ARG A 185 -6.19 -15.13 -8.75
CA ARG A 185 -7.47 -14.44 -8.90
C ARG A 185 -7.75 -13.64 -7.64
N ILE A 186 -8.50 -12.56 -7.74
CA ILE A 186 -8.84 -11.74 -6.57
C ILE A 186 -9.56 -12.55 -5.46
N ASP A 187 -10.32 -13.56 -5.84
CA ASP A 187 -11.04 -14.42 -4.89
C ASP A 187 -10.10 -15.27 -4.03
N ASP A 188 -8.87 -15.53 -4.48
CA ASP A 188 -7.87 -16.32 -3.74
C ASP A 188 -7.40 -15.59 -2.46
N PHE A 189 -7.63 -14.27 -2.39
CA PHE A 189 -7.28 -13.43 -1.23
C PHE A 189 -8.42 -13.28 -0.22
N GLY A 190 -9.61 -13.79 -0.49
CA GLY A 190 -10.80 -13.55 0.32
C GLY A 190 -10.67 -14.00 1.77
N ALA A 191 -10.12 -15.18 2.02
CA ALA A 191 -9.92 -15.72 3.37
C ALA A 191 -8.90 -14.90 4.17
N MET A 192 -7.77 -14.55 3.54
CA MET A 192 -6.74 -13.73 4.19
C MET A 192 -7.22 -12.29 4.41
N HIS A 193 -7.98 -11.71 3.47
CA HIS A 193 -8.64 -10.42 3.66
C HIS A 193 -9.56 -10.43 4.89
N ALA A 194 -10.41 -11.46 5.04
CA ALA A 194 -11.27 -11.60 6.20
C ALA A 194 -10.47 -11.66 7.51
N PHE A 195 -9.37 -12.42 7.54
CA PHE A 195 -8.48 -12.49 8.69
C PHE A 195 -7.80 -11.15 8.97
N LEU A 196 -7.16 -10.53 7.98
CA LEU A 196 -6.43 -9.28 8.14
C LEU A 196 -7.34 -8.14 8.59
N SER A 197 -8.55 -8.07 8.07
CA SER A 197 -9.50 -6.98 8.36
C SER A 197 -10.25 -7.14 9.69
N THR A 198 -10.18 -8.31 10.35
CA THR A 198 -10.92 -8.55 11.60
C THR A 198 -10.06 -8.99 12.78
N GLN A 199 -8.93 -9.67 12.53
CA GLN A 199 -8.14 -10.34 13.58
C GLN A 199 -6.71 -9.84 13.68
N SER A 200 -6.18 -9.19 12.64
CA SER A 200 -4.80 -8.72 12.61
C SER A 200 -4.61 -7.34 13.28
N GLY A 201 -3.38 -6.84 13.26
CA GLY A 201 -3.04 -5.48 13.68
C GLY A 201 -3.76 -4.40 12.88
N PHE A 202 -4.13 -4.67 11.62
CA PHE A 202 -4.87 -3.73 10.77
C PHE A 202 -6.28 -3.44 11.29
N ALA A 203 -6.91 -4.37 12.00
CA ALA A 203 -8.22 -4.14 12.63
C ALA A 203 -8.12 -3.28 13.90
N ARG A 204 -6.92 -3.02 14.40
CA ARG A 204 -6.71 -2.32 15.67
C ARG A 204 -6.02 -0.97 15.54
N THR A 205 -5.22 -0.77 14.52
CA THR A 205 -4.39 0.45 14.39
C THR A 205 -4.72 1.17 13.11
N VAL A 206 -5.10 2.45 13.21
CA VAL A 206 -5.20 3.32 12.04
C VAL A 206 -3.81 3.50 11.46
N ILE A 207 -3.69 3.19 10.18
CA ILE A 207 -2.50 3.41 9.38
C ILE A 207 -2.91 4.27 8.20
N ALA A 208 -2.15 5.32 7.92
CA ALA A 208 -2.15 5.99 6.63
C ALA A 208 -0.70 6.14 6.21
N GLN A 209 -0.38 5.81 4.96
CA GLN A 209 1.00 5.85 4.47
C GLN A 209 1.01 6.22 2.99
N ARG A 210 1.95 7.08 2.61
CA ARG A 210 2.10 7.56 1.25
C ARG A 210 3.55 7.86 0.96
N ARG A 211 3.94 7.68 -0.30
CA ARG A 211 5.27 8.03 -0.76
C ARG A 211 5.21 9.09 -1.87
N ILE A 212 5.94 10.18 -1.69
CA ILE A 212 6.09 11.26 -2.66
C ILE A 212 7.58 11.42 -3.00
N GLY A 213 8.03 10.76 -4.06
CA GLY A 213 9.45 10.75 -4.46
C GLY A 213 10.37 10.28 -3.34
N ARG A 214 11.16 11.19 -2.77
CA ARG A 214 12.12 10.90 -1.68
C ARG A 214 11.46 10.78 -0.30
N ARG A 215 10.25 11.30 -0.13
CA ARG A 215 9.58 11.39 1.15
C ARG A 215 8.55 10.29 1.32
N ILE A 216 8.62 9.60 2.44
CA ILE A 216 7.63 8.66 2.93
C ILE A 216 6.95 9.31 4.13
N GLU A 217 5.64 9.44 4.08
CA GLU A 217 4.79 9.92 5.16
C GLU A 217 4.01 8.72 5.72
N ALA A 218 3.98 8.57 7.04
CA ALA A 218 3.20 7.53 7.68
C ALA A 218 2.58 8.02 8.99
N LEU A 219 1.29 7.78 9.16
CA LEU A 219 0.57 7.87 10.42
C LEU A 219 0.27 6.46 10.90
N ARG A 220 0.70 6.12 12.10
CA ARG A 220 0.40 4.85 12.76
C ARG A 220 -0.14 5.10 14.16
N GLY A 221 -1.45 4.93 14.34
CA GLY A 221 -2.12 5.39 15.56
C GLY A 221 -1.98 6.91 15.71
N CYS A 222 -1.31 7.34 16.77
CA CYS A 222 -1.01 8.77 17.02
C CYS A 222 0.44 9.15 16.67
N VAL A 223 1.21 8.28 16.03
CA VAL A 223 2.60 8.56 15.65
C VAL A 223 2.66 8.88 14.16
N TYR A 224 3.03 10.11 13.84
CA TYR A 224 3.33 10.54 12.47
C TYR A 224 4.83 10.50 12.24
N THR A 225 5.24 9.92 11.15
CA THR A 225 6.64 9.87 10.72
C THR A 225 6.80 10.44 9.31
N GLU A 226 7.86 11.18 9.12
CA GLU A 226 8.33 11.56 7.79
C GLU A 226 9.75 11.02 7.62
N THR A 227 9.94 10.17 6.62
CA THR A 227 11.22 9.52 6.32
C THR A 227 11.73 9.96 4.96
N THR A 228 12.98 10.41 4.94
CA THR A 228 13.78 10.62 3.72
C THR A 228 15.01 9.70 3.75
N PRO A 229 15.80 9.61 2.67
CA PRO A 229 17.05 8.86 2.71
C PRO A 229 18.03 9.30 3.79
N GLU A 230 17.97 10.55 4.23
CA GLU A 230 18.91 11.15 5.14
C GLU A 230 18.41 11.18 6.60
N VAL A 231 17.10 11.31 6.81
CA VAL A 231 16.54 11.53 8.15
C VAL A 231 15.14 10.98 8.27
N THR A 232 14.80 10.54 9.49
CA THR A 232 13.43 10.25 9.90
C THR A 232 13.07 11.19 11.04
N SER A 233 11.98 11.95 10.87
CA SER A 233 11.34 12.71 11.94
C SER A 233 10.15 11.92 12.49
N VAL A 234 9.90 12.05 13.78
CA VAL A 234 8.79 11.40 14.49
C VAL A 234 8.05 12.46 15.29
N THR A 235 6.74 12.54 15.09
CA THR A 235 5.86 13.47 15.80
C THR A 235 4.70 12.70 16.40
N GLU A 236 4.47 12.86 17.68
CA GLU A 236 3.30 12.32 18.35
C GLU A 236 2.16 13.32 18.26
N ILE A 237 0.98 12.87 17.81
CA ILE A 237 -0.20 13.71 17.59
C ILE A 237 -1.31 13.21 18.51
N THR A 238 -1.46 13.88 19.66
CA THR A 238 -2.43 13.51 20.71
C THR A 238 -3.61 14.47 20.82
N GLU A 239 -3.65 15.49 19.94
CA GLU A 239 -4.77 16.40 19.83
C GLU A 239 -5.70 15.96 18.71
N ARG A 240 -7.00 15.87 18.99
CA ARG A 240 -8.01 15.33 18.07
C ARG A 240 -8.03 16.03 16.72
N ASP A 241 -8.09 17.36 16.74
CA ASP A 241 -8.26 18.14 15.52
C ASP A 241 -6.99 18.07 14.65
N ALA A 242 -5.80 18.12 15.27
CA ALA A 242 -4.53 17.93 14.59
C ALA A 242 -4.42 16.53 13.96
N TRP A 243 -4.91 15.49 14.65
CA TRP A 243 -4.91 14.14 14.10
C TRP A 243 -5.83 14.01 12.88
N TRP A 244 -7.02 14.62 12.93
CA TRP A 244 -7.94 14.64 11.79
C TRP A 244 -7.41 15.48 10.63
N ASP A 245 -6.70 16.57 10.91
CA ASP A 245 -6.04 17.37 9.87
C ASP A 245 -5.00 16.55 9.13
N VAL A 246 -4.20 15.73 9.82
CA VAL A 246 -3.27 14.80 9.17
C VAL A 246 -4.02 13.80 8.27
N VAL A 247 -5.09 13.18 8.77
CA VAL A 247 -5.86 12.18 7.99
C VAL A 247 -6.53 12.81 6.76
N VAL A 248 -7.21 13.94 6.95
CA VAL A 248 -8.08 14.54 5.92
C VAL A 248 -7.31 15.49 5.01
N THR A 249 -6.42 16.31 5.56
CA THR A 249 -5.72 17.36 4.81
C THR A 249 -4.39 16.85 4.27
N ASP A 250 -3.51 16.32 5.14
CA ASP A 250 -2.19 15.92 4.72
C ASP A 250 -2.22 14.67 3.83
N PHE A 251 -2.96 13.62 4.24
CA PHE A 251 -3.15 12.44 3.41
C PHE A 251 -4.23 12.59 2.34
N GLY A 252 -5.07 13.62 2.40
CA GLY A 252 -6.14 13.85 1.44
C GLY A 252 -7.26 12.79 1.49
N LEU A 253 -7.44 12.12 2.64
CA LEU A 253 -8.42 11.06 2.77
C LEU A 253 -9.84 11.60 3.02
N GLY A 254 -10.80 11.15 2.23
CA GLY A 254 -12.20 11.60 2.21
C GLY A 254 -13.02 11.20 3.45
N TYR A 255 -12.43 11.29 4.65
CA TYR A 255 -13.09 10.98 5.92
C TYR A 255 -13.61 12.22 6.66
N GLY A 256 -13.45 13.41 6.08
CA GLY A 256 -14.03 14.64 6.61
C GLY A 256 -15.56 14.67 6.60
N ASP A 257 -16.19 13.85 5.73
CA ASP A 257 -17.63 13.68 5.59
C ASP A 257 -18.27 12.76 6.64
N LEU A 258 -17.45 12.11 7.50
CA LEU A 258 -17.97 11.25 8.54
C LEU A 258 -18.77 12.04 9.59
N PRO A 259 -19.87 11.45 10.12
CA PRO A 259 -20.58 12.00 11.26
C PRO A 259 -19.66 12.31 12.45
N ALA A 260 -19.95 13.38 13.18
CA ALA A 260 -19.09 13.85 14.27
C ALA A 260 -18.90 12.80 15.38
N ASP A 261 -19.94 12.02 15.67
CA ASP A 261 -19.91 10.93 16.66
C ASP A 261 -19.04 9.74 16.21
N GLU A 262 -19.03 9.43 14.91
CA GLU A 262 -18.16 8.40 14.36
C GLU A 262 -16.68 8.88 14.37
N ARG A 263 -16.43 10.14 14.04
CA ARG A 263 -15.10 10.76 14.13
C ARG A 263 -14.59 10.76 15.56
N GLU A 264 -15.43 11.14 16.52
CA GLU A 264 -15.09 11.12 17.93
C GLU A 264 -14.81 9.71 18.45
N THR A 265 -15.60 8.72 18.03
CA THR A 265 -15.42 7.32 18.41
C THR A 265 -14.09 6.77 17.92
N LEU A 266 -13.76 6.99 16.63
CA LEU A 266 -12.50 6.52 16.05
C LEU A 266 -11.30 7.19 16.72
N TRP A 267 -11.38 8.50 16.97
CA TRP A 267 -10.32 9.24 17.67
C TRP A 267 -10.06 8.68 19.06
N ARG A 268 -11.11 8.54 19.90
CA ARG A 268 -10.96 7.99 21.25
C ARG A 268 -10.35 6.59 21.26
N GLN A 269 -10.80 5.71 20.37
CA GLN A 269 -10.23 4.37 20.26
C GLN A 269 -8.76 4.41 19.83
N THR A 270 -8.38 5.32 18.94
CA THR A 270 -7.00 5.47 18.49
C THR A 270 -6.11 5.97 19.62
N LEU A 271 -6.55 7.00 20.35
CA LEU A 271 -5.81 7.58 21.47
C LEU A 271 -5.67 6.58 22.64
N GLU A 272 -6.72 5.85 22.99
CA GLU A 272 -6.68 4.83 24.05
C GLU A 272 -5.66 3.71 23.73
N ARG A 273 -5.65 3.25 22.48
CA ARG A 273 -4.67 2.24 22.03
C ARG A 273 -3.25 2.80 22.04
N HIS A 274 -3.10 4.06 21.71
CA HIS A 274 -1.80 4.74 21.77
C HIS A 274 -1.27 4.81 23.22
N HIS A 275 -2.09 5.21 24.19
CA HIS A 275 -1.71 5.21 25.59
C HIS A 275 -1.36 3.80 26.11
N THR A 276 -2.13 2.79 25.67
CA THR A 276 -1.83 1.39 26.02
C THR A 276 -0.47 0.95 25.46
N TRP A 277 -0.17 1.32 24.22
CA TRP A 277 1.14 1.04 23.61
C TRP A 277 2.28 1.75 24.35
N GLN A 278 2.13 3.03 24.71
CA GLN A 278 3.12 3.77 25.49
C GLN A 278 3.38 3.11 26.87
N ALA A 279 2.32 2.71 27.58
CA ALA A 279 2.44 2.04 28.86
C ALA A 279 3.19 0.70 28.76
N GLY A 280 3.01 -0.04 27.65
CA GLY A 280 3.77 -1.26 27.37
C GLY A 280 5.26 -1.02 27.14
N GLN A 281 5.63 0.08 26.49
CA GLN A 281 7.04 0.46 26.26
C GLN A 281 7.78 0.84 27.56
N THR A 282 7.08 1.44 28.52
CA THR A 282 7.68 1.83 29.80
C THR A 282 7.91 0.65 30.75
N THR A 283 7.23 -0.49 30.54
CA THR A 283 7.40 -1.72 31.34
C THR A 283 8.51 -2.63 30.79
N GLU A 284 8.84 -2.55 29.50
CA GLU A 284 10.04 -3.14 28.92
C GLU A 284 11.15 -2.10 29.00
N GLY A 285 11.90 -2.06 30.12
CA GLY A 285 13.04 -1.16 30.30
C GLY A 285 14.06 -1.29 29.16
N PRO A 286 14.98 -0.31 28.94
CA PRO A 286 15.85 -0.29 27.79
C PRO A 286 16.62 -1.61 27.69
N ALA A 287 16.25 -2.43 26.72
CA ALA A 287 17.03 -3.59 26.33
C ALA A 287 18.43 -3.06 25.98
N GLY A 288 19.42 -3.50 26.73
CA GLY A 288 20.79 -3.00 26.70
C GLY A 288 21.35 -2.91 25.30
N GLN A 289 22.17 -1.88 25.16
CA GLN A 289 22.96 -1.41 24.03
C GLN A 289 23.57 -2.52 23.17
#